data_06304a3cb1f128b2b06e0b9078d9e164
#
_entry.id   06304a3cb1f128b2b06e0b9078d9e164
#
_cell.length_a   1.000
_cell.length_b   1.000
_cell.length_c   1.000
_cell.angle_alpha   90.00
_cell.angle_beta   90.00
_cell.angle_gamma   90.00
#
_symmetry.space_group_name_H-M   'P 1'
#
loop_
_entity.id
_entity.type
_entity.pdbx_description
1 polymer ?
#
loop_
_entity_poly.entity_id
_entity_poly.type
_entity_poly.pdbx_seq_one_letter_code
_entity_poly.pdbx_strand_id
1 'polypeptide(L)'
;MRNNTIISKALSLLLALVCSTFAKAQDPCEITCSAEMPICSESAVTLSVPNNYLYTYLWSPGGKTTSSITVRPFEATTYQVIIRDQDSTIVCNPEITVEVMPRFEINFRQVKLTCSNHEEENGRNAQVLAAVDSLSAVYEPPFDYQWEISPLHIAPGDPTWAIGLEAYRYYYIKVTDGRGCVQRDSISPKAYPNPVVEISTDPSDTVYLQNPHVTYSYENLSADSLDISNFYWILNQQYNITSTEPEPRFTYVETGEFSTELRVYNPQGCDTTYYHTIKVQPVKLKIPNVFTPNGDGTNDYFIITLDGSSDMPSGGDSPNSRDDDGGSSMEYENYEPLNRYYESTELTIFNRWGRVVYHSKDYQNDWDGGGLSDGTYFYVLKCHGLKNDATYQGSVMIIKSQRQ
;
A
#
# COMPACT_ATOMS: atom_id res chain seq x y z
N MET A 1 -30.23 -76.80 -14.44
CA MET A 1 -31.17 -77.30 -15.47
C MET A 1 -31.11 -76.22 -16.58
N ARG A 2 -30.42 -76.62 -17.60
CA ARG A 2 -30.91 -76.84 -19.00
C ARG A 2 -31.61 -75.60 -19.59
N ASN A 3 -30.89 -75.01 -20.53
CA ASN A 3 -30.99 -75.09 -22.00
C ASN A 3 -31.95 -74.00 -22.55
N ASN A 4 -31.77 -73.35 -23.66
CA ASN A 4 -31.03 -73.59 -24.91
C ASN A 4 -30.99 -72.29 -25.74
N THR A 5 -29.85 -72.02 -26.32
CA THR A 5 -29.52 -71.65 -27.69
C THR A 5 -30.65 -71.65 -28.71
N ILE A 6 -30.84 -70.52 -29.47
CA ILE A 6 -31.16 -70.58 -30.90
C ILE A 6 -30.38 -69.46 -31.63
N ILE A 7 -29.46 -69.87 -32.46
CA ILE A 7 -28.76 -69.08 -33.50
C ILE A 7 -29.70 -68.94 -34.68
N SER A 8 -30.05 -67.73 -35.09
CA SER A 8 -30.64 -67.50 -36.41
C SER A 8 -29.66 -66.72 -37.28
N LYS A 9 -29.05 -67.39 -38.21
CA LYS A 9 -28.32 -66.84 -39.34
C LYS A 9 -29.31 -66.30 -40.34
N ALA A 10 -29.39 -64.98 -40.52
CA ALA A 10 -30.01 -64.35 -41.67
C ALA A 10 -28.93 -63.91 -42.64
N LEU A 11 -28.83 -64.63 -43.73
CA LEU A 11 -28.05 -64.38 -44.92
C LEU A 11 -28.67 -63.22 -45.67
N SER A 12 -28.15 -61.99 -45.58
CA SER A 12 -28.62 -60.85 -46.36
C SER A 12 -27.75 -60.73 -47.61
N LEU A 13 -28.37 -60.91 -48.70
CA LEU A 13 -27.91 -60.74 -50.07
C LEU A 13 -27.35 -59.32 -50.29
N LEU A 14 -26.06 -59.26 -50.67
CA LEU A 14 -25.41 -58.03 -51.13
C LEU A 14 -25.93 -57.72 -52.52
N LEU A 15 -26.89 -56.80 -52.63
CA LEU A 15 -27.26 -56.18 -53.88
C LEU A 15 -26.32 -54.94 -54.03
N ALA A 16 -25.25 -55.08 -54.81
CA ALA A 16 -24.43 -53.99 -55.22
C ALA A 16 -25.20 -53.05 -56.11
N LEU A 17 -25.82 -52.01 -55.51
CA LEU A 17 -26.36 -50.89 -56.26
C LEU A 17 -25.13 -50.05 -56.70
N VAL A 18 -24.72 -50.19 -57.95
CA VAL A 18 -23.81 -49.25 -58.61
C VAL A 18 -24.58 -47.92 -58.71
N CYS A 19 -24.44 -47.09 -57.69
CA CYS A 19 -24.85 -45.70 -57.77
C CYS A 19 -23.83 -44.99 -58.68
N SER A 20 -24.18 -44.87 -59.96
CA SER A 20 -23.51 -43.92 -60.83
C SER A 20 -23.72 -42.53 -60.28
N THR A 21 -22.70 -42.04 -59.56
CA THR A 21 -22.61 -40.63 -59.16
C THR A 21 -22.46 -39.82 -60.44
N PHE A 22 -23.59 -39.40 -61.03
CA PHE A 22 -23.57 -38.24 -61.90
C PHE A 22 -22.96 -37.10 -61.06
N ALA A 23 -21.81 -36.66 -61.38
CA ALA A 23 -21.27 -35.41 -60.84
C ALA A 23 -22.25 -34.31 -61.23
N LYS A 24 -23.11 -33.93 -60.31
CA LYS A 24 -23.99 -32.78 -60.47
C LYS A 24 -23.06 -31.60 -60.76
N ALA A 25 -23.20 -30.99 -61.93
CA ALA A 25 -22.47 -29.76 -62.21
C ALA A 25 -22.70 -28.80 -61.03
N GLN A 26 -21.66 -28.43 -60.36
CA GLN A 26 -21.73 -27.56 -59.20
C GLN A 26 -22.25 -26.20 -59.70
N ASP A 27 -23.29 -25.69 -59.13
CA ASP A 27 -23.85 -24.40 -59.49
C ASP A 27 -22.81 -23.30 -59.26
N PRO A 28 -22.41 -22.55 -60.29
CA PRO A 28 -21.41 -21.50 -60.17
C PRO A 28 -21.84 -20.41 -59.17
N CYS A 29 -23.12 -20.38 -58.82
CA CYS A 29 -23.77 -19.39 -57.98
C CYS A 29 -23.98 -19.84 -56.54
N GLU A 30 -23.46 -20.98 -56.12
CA GLU A 30 -23.57 -21.47 -54.76
C GLU A 30 -22.33 -21.09 -53.94
N ILE A 31 -22.52 -20.30 -52.86
CA ILE A 31 -21.44 -20.03 -51.91
C ILE A 31 -21.41 -21.15 -50.85
N THR A 32 -20.25 -21.75 -50.69
CA THR A 32 -19.96 -22.75 -49.64
C THR A 32 -19.20 -22.12 -48.51
N CYS A 33 -19.54 -22.48 -47.26
CA CYS A 33 -18.81 -22.08 -46.05
C CYS A 33 -18.09 -23.27 -45.47
N SER A 34 -16.83 -23.05 -45.01
CA SER A 34 -15.99 -24.13 -44.47
C SER A 34 -16.34 -24.56 -43.06
N ALA A 35 -17.29 -23.90 -42.40
CA ALA A 35 -17.72 -24.19 -41.02
C ALA A 35 -19.24 -24.23 -40.93
N GLU A 36 -19.77 -24.99 -39.99
CA GLU A 36 -21.18 -24.93 -39.58
C GLU A 36 -21.48 -23.63 -38.86
N MET A 37 -22.66 -23.04 -39.12
CA MET A 37 -23.08 -21.80 -38.48
C MET A 37 -24.06 -22.06 -37.31
N PRO A 38 -24.05 -21.20 -36.29
CA PRO A 38 -23.27 -20.00 -36.11
C PRO A 38 -21.80 -20.30 -35.70
N ILE A 39 -20.86 -19.48 -36.16
CA ILE A 39 -19.44 -19.56 -35.77
C ILE A 39 -19.13 -18.73 -34.54
N CYS A 40 -17.98 -18.98 -33.88
CA CYS A 40 -17.52 -18.09 -32.84
C CYS A 40 -17.05 -16.74 -33.42
N SER A 41 -17.27 -15.65 -32.69
CA SER A 41 -16.77 -14.32 -33.06
C SER A 41 -15.28 -14.36 -33.39
N GLU A 42 -14.87 -13.68 -34.46
CA GLU A 42 -13.48 -13.63 -34.96
C GLU A 42 -12.89 -14.97 -35.41
N SER A 43 -13.64 -16.05 -35.41
CA SER A 43 -13.20 -17.32 -36.01
C SER A 43 -13.03 -17.19 -37.50
N ALA A 44 -11.96 -17.85 -38.00
CA ALA A 44 -11.69 -17.85 -39.44
C ALA A 44 -12.62 -18.83 -40.18
N VAL A 45 -13.34 -18.36 -41.17
CA VAL A 45 -14.06 -19.21 -42.11
C VAL A 45 -13.68 -18.88 -43.54
N THR A 46 -13.70 -19.89 -44.38
CA THR A 46 -13.51 -19.72 -45.82
C THR A 46 -14.80 -19.82 -46.54
N LEU A 47 -15.13 -18.77 -47.29
CA LEU A 47 -16.25 -18.72 -48.21
C LEU A 47 -15.72 -18.98 -49.61
N SER A 48 -16.34 -19.87 -50.40
CA SER A 48 -15.88 -20.20 -51.71
C SER A 48 -17.02 -20.43 -52.68
N VAL A 49 -16.81 -20.05 -53.92
CA VAL A 49 -17.60 -20.41 -55.09
C VAL A 49 -16.79 -21.29 -56.00
N PRO A 50 -17.43 -22.07 -56.91
CA PRO A 50 -16.70 -22.87 -57.88
C PRO A 50 -15.71 -22.02 -58.69
N ASN A 51 -14.44 -22.45 -58.75
CA ASN A 51 -13.42 -21.73 -59.49
C ASN A 51 -13.51 -22.05 -61.01
N ASN A 52 -13.66 -20.98 -61.82
CA ASN A 52 -13.66 -21.07 -63.26
C ASN A 52 -12.74 -20.00 -63.84
N TYR A 53 -11.78 -20.38 -64.69
CA TYR A 53 -10.81 -19.47 -65.29
C TYR A 53 -11.44 -18.47 -66.28
N LEU A 54 -12.70 -18.68 -66.70
CA LEU A 54 -13.47 -17.77 -67.55
C LEU A 54 -14.21 -16.70 -66.76
N TYR A 55 -14.16 -16.76 -65.40
CA TYR A 55 -14.94 -15.86 -64.55
C TYR A 55 -14.00 -14.94 -63.74
N THR A 56 -14.53 -13.77 -63.47
CA THR A 56 -13.96 -12.82 -62.50
C THR A 56 -14.90 -12.71 -61.30
N TYR A 57 -14.33 -12.51 -60.13
CA TYR A 57 -15.00 -12.47 -58.84
C TYR A 57 -14.82 -11.14 -58.19
N LEU A 58 -15.81 -10.64 -57.47
CA LEU A 58 -15.71 -9.44 -56.64
C LEU A 58 -16.53 -9.62 -55.39
N TRP A 59 -15.89 -9.82 -54.26
CA TRP A 59 -16.52 -9.98 -52.96
C TRP A 59 -16.81 -8.65 -52.28
N SER A 60 -17.93 -8.52 -51.62
CA SER A 60 -18.33 -7.42 -50.72
C SER A 60 -18.88 -8.01 -49.43
N PRO A 61 -18.46 -7.46 -48.26
CA PRO A 61 -17.42 -6.47 -48.06
C PRO A 61 -16.03 -7.03 -48.34
N GLY A 62 -15.04 -6.16 -48.53
CA GLY A 62 -13.62 -6.51 -48.63
C GLY A 62 -12.95 -6.46 -49.99
N GLY A 63 -13.74 -6.38 -51.09
CA GLY A 63 -13.22 -6.15 -52.47
C GLY A 63 -12.26 -7.23 -53.01
N LYS A 64 -12.26 -8.45 -52.45
CA LYS A 64 -11.43 -9.55 -52.89
C LYS A 64 -11.91 -10.11 -54.24
N THR A 65 -10.97 -10.54 -55.09
CA THR A 65 -11.23 -10.97 -56.49
C THR A 65 -10.92 -12.44 -56.73
N THR A 66 -10.72 -13.22 -55.70
CA THR A 66 -10.44 -14.66 -55.79
C THR A 66 -11.77 -15.46 -55.67
N SER A 67 -11.79 -16.70 -56.19
CA SER A 67 -12.97 -17.60 -56.05
C SER A 67 -13.21 -18.04 -54.61
N SER A 68 -12.25 -17.80 -53.70
CA SER A 68 -12.43 -18.05 -52.27
C SER A 68 -11.80 -16.92 -51.43
N ILE A 69 -12.41 -16.64 -50.26
CA ILE A 69 -11.96 -15.66 -49.31
C ILE A 69 -11.97 -16.25 -47.89
N THR A 70 -11.01 -15.87 -47.05
CA THR A 70 -11.04 -16.16 -45.63
C THR A 70 -11.45 -14.90 -44.92
N VAL A 71 -12.51 -15.01 -44.10
CA VAL A 71 -13.07 -13.89 -43.31
C VAL A 71 -13.12 -14.23 -41.83
N ARG A 72 -13.14 -13.18 -40.98
CA ARG A 72 -13.20 -13.29 -39.53
C ARG A 72 -14.23 -12.28 -39.00
N PRO A 73 -15.53 -12.53 -39.18
CA PRO A 73 -16.54 -11.57 -38.75
C PRO A 73 -16.63 -11.53 -37.22
N PHE A 74 -16.80 -10.31 -36.72
CA PHE A 74 -17.05 -10.07 -35.30
C PHE A 74 -18.52 -10.27 -34.93
N GLU A 75 -19.41 -9.94 -35.85
CA GLU A 75 -20.87 -10.03 -35.76
C GLU A 75 -21.45 -10.65 -37.05
N ALA A 76 -22.71 -11.04 -37.01
CA ALA A 76 -23.38 -11.60 -38.19
C ALA A 76 -23.20 -10.67 -39.39
N THR A 77 -22.58 -11.20 -40.44
CA THR A 77 -22.14 -10.40 -41.58
C THR A 77 -22.53 -11.07 -42.87
N THR A 78 -23.23 -10.34 -43.75
CA THR A 78 -23.60 -10.82 -45.09
C THR A 78 -22.47 -10.53 -46.07
N TYR A 79 -22.04 -11.59 -46.73
CA TYR A 79 -21.05 -11.53 -47.82
C TYR A 79 -21.73 -11.82 -49.15
N GLN A 80 -21.42 -11.03 -50.15
CA GLN A 80 -21.91 -11.17 -51.53
C GLN A 80 -20.73 -11.31 -52.49
N VAL A 81 -20.87 -12.11 -53.52
CA VAL A 81 -19.89 -12.17 -54.58
C VAL A 81 -20.53 -11.91 -55.92
N ILE A 82 -20.02 -10.93 -56.67
CA ILE A 82 -20.40 -10.70 -58.06
C ILE A 82 -19.49 -11.53 -58.95
N ILE A 83 -20.11 -12.42 -59.73
CA ILE A 83 -19.38 -13.28 -60.68
C ILE A 83 -19.69 -12.78 -62.10
N ARG A 84 -18.63 -12.49 -62.88
CA ARG A 84 -18.76 -11.99 -64.28
C ARG A 84 -18.01 -12.91 -65.23
N ASP A 85 -18.53 -13.02 -66.44
CA ASP A 85 -17.88 -13.69 -67.54
C ASP A 85 -16.78 -12.80 -68.21
N GLN A 86 -16.21 -13.31 -69.30
CA GLN A 86 -15.17 -12.60 -70.06
C GLN A 86 -15.68 -11.31 -70.74
N ASP A 87 -16.99 -11.24 -71.02
CA ASP A 87 -17.63 -10.05 -71.62
C ASP A 87 -18.06 -9.05 -70.51
N SER A 88 -17.66 -9.25 -69.25
CA SER A 88 -18.04 -8.46 -68.11
C SER A 88 -19.52 -8.51 -67.76
N THR A 89 -20.29 -9.44 -68.31
CA THR A 89 -21.70 -9.69 -68.01
C THR A 89 -21.80 -10.39 -66.65
N ILE A 90 -22.74 -9.95 -65.80
CA ILE A 90 -22.98 -10.60 -64.52
C ILE A 90 -23.61 -11.97 -64.76
N VAL A 91 -22.92 -13.03 -64.35
CA VAL A 91 -23.47 -14.41 -64.36
C VAL A 91 -24.39 -14.58 -63.18
N CYS A 92 -23.97 -14.16 -61.99
CA CYS A 92 -24.78 -14.15 -60.78
C CYS A 92 -24.12 -13.31 -59.68
N ASN A 93 -24.87 -13.08 -58.58
CA ASN A 93 -24.35 -12.39 -57.40
C ASN A 93 -24.94 -13.01 -56.12
N PRO A 94 -24.56 -14.24 -55.80
CA PRO A 94 -25.07 -14.90 -54.59
C PRO A 94 -24.56 -14.22 -53.33
N GLU A 95 -25.31 -14.40 -52.25
CA GLU A 95 -24.99 -13.90 -50.92
C GLU A 95 -25.10 -14.99 -49.87
N ILE A 96 -24.36 -14.83 -48.79
CA ILE A 96 -24.42 -15.69 -47.61
C ILE A 96 -24.24 -14.83 -46.35
N THR A 97 -25.08 -15.03 -45.36
CA THR A 97 -24.92 -14.45 -44.07
C THR A 97 -24.12 -15.42 -43.18
N VAL A 98 -22.95 -15.00 -42.75
CA VAL A 98 -22.18 -15.74 -41.75
C VAL A 98 -22.71 -15.35 -40.38
N GLU A 99 -23.48 -16.26 -39.79
CA GLU A 99 -24.03 -16.10 -38.45
C GLU A 99 -22.90 -16.27 -37.43
N VAL A 100 -22.83 -15.34 -36.46
CA VAL A 100 -21.79 -15.28 -35.45
C VAL A 100 -22.43 -15.32 -34.06
N MET A 101 -21.89 -16.14 -33.19
CA MET A 101 -22.29 -16.17 -31.78
C MET A 101 -21.78 -14.92 -31.08
N PRO A 102 -22.65 -14.22 -30.32
CA PRO A 102 -22.18 -13.10 -29.51
C PRO A 102 -21.12 -13.59 -28.52
N ARG A 103 -20.22 -12.68 -28.10
CA ARG A 103 -19.24 -12.98 -27.06
C ARG A 103 -19.92 -13.05 -25.72
N PHE A 104 -19.55 -14.06 -24.91
CA PHE A 104 -19.94 -14.09 -23.50
C PHE A 104 -19.00 -13.22 -22.66
N GLU A 105 -19.49 -12.69 -21.56
CA GLU A 105 -18.73 -11.92 -20.61
C GLU A 105 -18.27 -12.78 -19.44
N ILE A 106 -17.05 -12.56 -18.99
CA ILE A 106 -16.49 -13.19 -17.80
C ILE A 106 -16.65 -12.20 -16.64
N ASN A 107 -17.51 -12.54 -15.69
CA ASN A 107 -17.73 -11.74 -14.50
C ASN A 107 -16.83 -12.20 -13.37
N PHE A 108 -16.17 -11.25 -12.72
CA PHE A 108 -15.29 -11.53 -11.58
C PHE A 108 -15.96 -11.04 -10.29
N ARG A 109 -15.93 -11.89 -9.28
CA ARG A 109 -16.30 -11.53 -7.92
C ARG A 109 -15.13 -11.80 -6.99
N GLN A 110 -14.58 -10.74 -6.40
CA GLN A 110 -13.58 -10.90 -5.35
C GLN A 110 -14.29 -11.39 -4.09
N VAL A 111 -13.95 -12.62 -3.66
CA VAL A 111 -14.58 -13.31 -2.54
C VAL A 111 -13.88 -12.93 -1.23
N LYS A 112 -12.57 -12.75 -1.30
CA LYS A 112 -11.74 -12.33 -0.17
C LYS A 112 -10.73 -11.29 -0.64
N LEU A 113 -10.64 -10.18 0.10
CA LEU A 113 -9.57 -9.21 -0.04
C LEU A 113 -8.35 -9.65 0.79
N THR A 114 -7.20 -9.14 0.45
CA THR A 114 -5.95 -9.30 1.19
C THR A 114 -5.48 -7.94 1.69
N CYS A 115 -4.39 -7.90 2.44
CA CYS A 115 -3.74 -6.66 2.85
C CYS A 115 -2.80 -6.13 1.76
N SER A 116 -2.48 -4.83 1.76
CA SER A 116 -1.68 -4.20 0.71
C SER A 116 -0.17 -4.44 0.82
N ASN A 117 0.34 -4.92 1.96
CA ASN A 117 1.75 -5.25 2.14
C ASN A 117 2.10 -6.55 1.43
N HIS A 118 2.96 -6.44 0.42
CA HIS A 118 3.36 -7.55 -0.45
C HIS A 118 4.33 -8.55 0.20
N GLU A 119 4.95 -8.23 1.32
CA GLU A 119 6.08 -8.98 1.88
C GLU A 119 5.69 -10.03 2.91
N GLU A 120 4.47 -10.00 3.43
CA GLU A 120 4.01 -10.94 4.45
C GLU A 120 3.04 -11.99 3.89
N GLU A 121 2.95 -13.11 4.57
CA GLU A 121 2.05 -14.23 4.26
C GLU A 121 0.59 -13.79 4.09
N ASN A 122 0.19 -12.68 4.71
CA ASN A 122 -1.11 -12.04 4.61
C ASN A 122 -1.35 -11.27 3.31
N GLY A 123 -0.31 -10.83 2.60
CA GLY A 123 -0.41 -10.11 1.32
C GLY A 123 -0.75 -10.98 0.11
N ARG A 124 -0.78 -12.32 0.26
CA ARG A 124 -1.01 -13.31 -0.81
C ARG A 124 -2.24 -14.16 -0.56
N ASN A 125 -3.37 -13.54 -0.29
CA ASN A 125 -4.52 -14.25 0.27
C ASN A 125 -5.84 -13.86 -0.41
N ALA A 126 -5.78 -13.05 -1.46
CA ALA A 126 -6.96 -12.67 -2.22
C ALA A 126 -7.56 -13.87 -2.92
N GLN A 127 -8.87 -13.89 -3.04
CA GLN A 127 -9.64 -14.94 -3.68
C GLN A 127 -10.62 -14.33 -4.67
N VAL A 128 -10.64 -14.87 -5.87
CA VAL A 128 -11.48 -14.40 -6.97
C VAL A 128 -12.25 -15.58 -7.56
N LEU A 129 -13.56 -15.40 -7.73
CA LEU A 129 -14.44 -16.30 -8.46
C LEU A 129 -14.71 -15.69 -9.84
N ALA A 130 -14.45 -16.46 -10.89
CA ALA A 130 -14.87 -16.14 -12.26
C ALA A 130 -16.16 -16.87 -12.60
N ALA A 131 -17.08 -16.20 -13.25
CA ALA A 131 -18.34 -16.78 -13.70
C ALA A 131 -18.73 -16.24 -15.07
N VAL A 132 -19.32 -17.08 -15.90
CA VAL A 132 -20.01 -16.64 -17.12
C VAL A 132 -21.48 -16.43 -16.79
N ASP A 133 -22.09 -15.36 -17.29
CA ASP A 133 -23.52 -15.15 -17.16
C ASP A 133 -24.26 -16.18 -17.99
N SER A 134 -24.71 -17.24 -17.32
CA SER A 134 -25.38 -18.38 -17.92
C SER A 134 -26.88 -18.12 -18.27
N LEU A 135 -27.40 -16.93 -18.01
CA LEU A 135 -28.81 -16.59 -18.28
C LEU A 135 -29.09 -16.38 -19.77
N SER A 136 -28.08 -16.27 -20.60
CA SER A 136 -28.24 -16.23 -22.05
C SER A 136 -28.30 -17.65 -22.61
N ALA A 137 -29.45 -18.06 -23.14
CA ALA A 137 -29.65 -19.33 -23.85
C ALA A 137 -28.80 -19.50 -25.14
N VAL A 138 -27.89 -18.56 -25.37
CA VAL A 138 -27.03 -18.49 -26.57
C VAL A 138 -25.73 -19.29 -26.37
N TYR A 139 -25.31 -19.49 -25.13
CA TYR A 139 -24.02 -20.16 -24.82
C TYR A 139 -24.26 -21.62 -24.40
N GLU A 140 -23.35 -22.48 -24.76
CA GLU A 140 -23.48 -23.92 -24.51
C GLU A 140 -22.53 -24.34 -23.37
N PRO A 141 -23.06 -24.74 -22.19
CA PRO A 141 -22.25 -25.39 -21.16
C PRO A 141 -21.81 -26.80 -21.65
N PRO A 142 -20.76 -27.38 -21.06
CA PRO A 142 -19.98 -26.87 -19.93
C PRO A 142 -18.96 -25.81 -20.34
N PHE A 143 -18.64 -24.89 -19.39
CA PHE A 143 -17.55 -23.94 -19.55
C PHE A 143 -16.27 -24.52 -18.96
N ASP A 144 -15.17 -24.45 -19.72
CA ASP A 144 -13.81 -24.80 -19.27
C ASP A 144 -13.06 -23.54 -18.88
N TYR A 145 -12.63 -23.46 -17.62
CA TYR A 145 -11.93 -22.30 -17.04
C TYR A 145 -10.44 -22.62 -16.89
N GLN A 146 -9.59 -21.84 -17.52
CA GLN A 146 -8.15 -22.00 -17.51
C GLN A 146 -7.46 -20.69 -17.07
N TRP A 147 -7.07 -20.62 -15.81
CA TRP A 147 -6.26 -19.50 -15.31
C TRP A 147 -4.80 -19.65 -15.73
N GLU A 148 -4.17 -18.53 -16.10
CA GLU A 148 -2.73 -18.49 -16.44
C GLU A 148 -1.89 -18.32 -15.15
N ILE A 149 -2.10 -19.21 -14.16
CA ILE A 149 -1.43 -19.24 -12.85
C ILE A 149 -1.03 -20.67 -12.48
N SER A 150 -0.21 -20.81 -11.42
CA SER A 150 0.11 -22.14 -10.88
C SER A 150 -1.16 -22.87 -10.40
N PRO A 151 -1.30 -24.18 -10.65
CA PRO A 151 -2.42 -24.98 -10.15
C PRO A 151 -2.61 -24.91 -8.62
N LEU A 152 -1.55 -24.57 -7.86
CA LEU A 152 -1.63 -24.37 -6.40
C LEU A 152 -2.51 -23.17 -6.02
N HIS A 153 -2.74 -22.27 -6.95
CA HIS A 153 -3.62 -21.09 -6.77
C HIS A 153 -5.03 -21.32 -7.32
N ILE A 154 -5.41 -22.55 -7.63
CA ILE A 154 -6.78 -22.92 -8.00
C ILE A 154 -7.39 -23.69 -6.85
N ALA A 155 -8.62 -23.37 -6.48
CA ALA A 155 -9.32 -24.10 -5.41
C ALA A 155 -9.52 -25.57 -5.81
N PRO A 156 -9.24 -26.53 -4.92
CA PRO A 156 -9.39 -27.95 -5.23
C PRO A 156 -10.82 -28.29 -5.67
N GLY A 157 -10.94 -28.80 -6.88
CA GLY A 157 -12.24 -29.25 -7.45
C GLY A 157 -13.10 -28.13 -8.04
N ASP A 158 -12.65 -26.87 -8.01
CA ASP A 158 -13.37 -25.74 -8.59
C ASP A 158 -12.45 -24.85 -9.45
N PRO A 159 -12.39 -25.06 -10.77
CA PRO A 159 -11.53 -24.28 -11.66
C PRO A 159 -11.98 -22.83 -11.83
N THR A 160 -13.17 -22.47 -11.36
CA THR A 160 -13.67 -21.07 -11.42
C THR A 160 -13.05 -20.22 -10.32
N TRP A 161 -12.48 -20.82 -9.28
CA TRP A 161 -12.07 -20.16 -8.05
C TRP A 161 -10.54 -20.10 -7.93
N ALA A 162 -9.99 -18.89 -8.12
CA ALA A 162 -8.58 -18.60 -7.88
C ALA A 162 -8.35 -18.15 -6.43
N ILE A 163 -7.32 -18.67 -5.78
CA ILE A 163 -6.98 -18.48 -4.36
C ILE A 163 -5.51 -18.11 -4.17
N GLY A 164 -5.17 -17.50 -3.03
CA GLY A 164 -3.79 -17.15 -2.71
C GLY A 164 -3.19 -16.11 -3.66
N LEU A 165 -4.00 -15.20 -4.18
CA LEU A 165 -3.58 -14.19 -5.14
C LEU A 165 -3.01 -12.97 -4.42
N GLU A 166 -2.00 -12.33 -5.05
CA GLU A 166 -1.47 -11.04 -4.63
C GLU A 166 -2.39 -9.91 -5.11
N ALA A 167 -2.55 -8.87 -4.29
CA ALA A 167 -3.28 -7.68 -4.70
C ALA A 167 -2.51 -6.89 -5.76
N TYR A 168 -3.25 -6.11 -6.57
CA TYR A 168 -2.73 -5.19 -7.60
C TYR A 168 -1.89 -5.86 -8.70
N ARG A 169 -1.89 -7.20 -8.78
CA ARG A 169 -1.30 -7.98 -9.86
C ARG A 169 -2.39 -8.45 -10.80
N TYR A 170 -2.13 -8.43 -12.13
CA TYR A 170 -3.07 -8.95 -13.12
C TYR A 170 -2.98 -10.46 -13.23
N TYR A 171 -4.13 -11.11 -13.20
CA TYR A 171 -4.32 -12.54 -13.41
C TYR A 171 -5.25 -12.74 -14.59
N TYR A 172 -4.79 -13.55 -15.54
CA TYR A 172 -5.47 -13.79 -16.80
C TYR A 172 -6.21 -15.12 -16.76
N ILE A 173 -7.35 -15.15 -17.40
CA ILE A 173 -8.16 -16.35 -17.54
C ILE A 173 -8.60 -16.51 -18.99
N LYS A 174 -8.64 -17.77 -19.43
CA LYS A 174 -9.23 -18.21 -20.67
C LYS A 174 -10.45 -19.08 -20.33
N VAL A 175 -11.61 -18.75 -20.90
CA VAL A 175 -12.82 -19.56 -20.74
C VAL A 175 -13.26 -20.05 -22.11
N THR A 176 -13.59 -21.34 -22.19
CA THR A 176 -14.04 -21.99 -23.41
C THR A 176 -15.43 -22.57 -23.17
N ASP A 177 -16.40 -22.31 -24.04
CA ASP A 177 -17.74 -22.88 -23.96
C ASP A 177 -17.80 -24.30 -24.58
N GLY A 178 -18.96 -24.96 -24.48
CA GLY A 178 -19.21 -26.31 -25.03
C GLY A 178 -19.04 -26.44 -26.54
N ARG A 179 -19.08 -25.34 -27.29
CA ARG A 179 -18.85 -25.30 -28.76
C ARG A 179 -17.39 -25.01 -29.12
N GLY A 180 -16.55 -24.69 -28.13
CA GLY A 180 -15.16 -24.32 -28.34
C GLY A 180 -14.93 -22.82 -28.56
N CYS A 181 -15.91 -21.95 -28.34
CA CYS A 181 -15.72 -20.52 -28.39
C CYS A 181 -14.93 -20.05 -27.17
N VAL A 182 -13.91 -19.23 -27.40
CA VAL A 182 -12.93 -18.82 -26.40
C VAL A 182 -13.09 -17.35 -26.08
N GLN A 183 -13.15 -17.03 -24.78
CA GLN A 183 -12.95 -15.67 -24.28
C GLN A 183 -11.76 -15.60 -23.34
N ARG A 184 -11.10 -14.43 -23.31
CA ARG A 184 -10.01 -14.11 -22.39
C ARG A 184 -10.32 -12.81 -21.69
N ASP A 185 -10.00 -12.77 -20.42
CA ASP A 185 -10.13 -11.57 -19.60
C ASP A 185 -9.09 -11.60 -18.47
N SER A 186 -9.03 -10.54 -17.68
CA SER A 186 -8.10 -10.43 -16.56
C SER A 186 -8.71 -9.66 -15.40
N ILE A 187 -8.24 -9.97 -14.21
CA ILE A 187 -8.59 -9.27 -12.98
C ILE A 187 -7.33 -8.90 -12.21
N SER A 188 -7.35 -7.70 -11.60
CA SER A 188 -6.38 -7.30 -10.60
C SER A 188 -7.11 -7.20 -9.26
N PRO A 189 -6.88 -8.16 -8.32
CA PRO A 189 -7.54 -8.12 -7.03
C PRO A 189 -7.18 -6.86 -6.26
N LYS A 190 -8.15 -6.28 -5.57
CA LYS A 190 -7.93 -5.15 -4.65
C LYS A 190 -7.49 -5.66 -3.28
N ALA A 191 -6.85 -4.78 -2.51
CA ALA A 191 -6.50 -5.03 -1.12
C ALA A 191 -7.13 -4.01 -0.19
N TYR A 192 -7.24 -4.37 1.08
CA TYR A 192 -7.42 -3.39 2.14
C TYR A 192 -6.13 -2.59 2.32
N PRO A 193 -6.20 -1.27 2.47
CA PRO A 193 -5.03 -0.48 2.81
C PRO A 193 -4.52 -0.85 4.20
N ASN A 194 -3.22 -0.77 4.39
CA ASN A 194 -2.61 -0.93 5.70
C ASN A 194 -2.78 0.34 6.52
N PRO A 195 -2.86 0.24 7.86
CA PRO A 195 -2.91 1.41 8.72
C PRO A 195 -1.60 2.20 8.63
N VAL A 196 -1.71 3.53 8.64
CA VAL A 196 -0.59 4.47 8.66
C VAL A 196 -0.66 5.31 9.92
N VAL A 197 0.43 5.34 10.70
CA VAL A 197 0.53 6.13 11.91
C VAL A 197 1.86 6.86 12.00
N GLU A 198 1.89 7.92 12.78
CA GLU A 198 3.12 8.63 13.19
C GLU A 198 3.26 8.52 14.70
N ILE A 199 4.45 8.08 15.16
CA ILE A 199 4.79 7.98 16.58
C ILE A 199 5.34 9.32 17.04
N SER A 200 4.87 9.79 18.19
CA SER A 200 5.40 10.95 18.88
C SER A 200 5.76 10.61 20.33
N THR A 201 6.68 11.38 20.90
CA THR A 201 7.19 11.19 22.25
C THR A 201 7.23 12.48 23.02
N ASP A 202 6.91 12.41 24.31
CA ASP A 202 7.09 13.50 25.26
C ASP A 202 7.99 13.02 26.40
N PRO A 203 9.12 13.74 26.67
CA PRO A 203 9.48 15.07 26.15
C PRO A 203 10.09 15.11 24.75
N SER A 204 10.74 14.18 24.19
CA SER A 204 11.24 14.08 22.80
C SER A 204 12.10 12.82 22.64
N ASP A 205 12.71 12.64 21.49
CA ASP A 205 13.52 11.45 21.16
C ASP A 205 14.84 11.36 21.96
N THR A 206 15.22 12.45 22.61
CA THR A 206 16.39 12.46 23.47
C THR A 206 15.97 12.77 24.91
N VAL A 207 16.30 11.87 25.82
CA VAL A 207 16.11 12.02 27.26
C VAL A 207 17.41 11.80 28.00
N TYR A 208 17.43 12.12 29.29
CA TYR A 208 18.62 12.08 30.10
C TYR A 208 18.49 11.10 31.26
N LEU A 209 19.55 10.38 31.58
CA LEU A 209 19.52 9.27 32.55
C LEU A 209 19.04 9.68 33.95
N GLN A 210 19.05 10.95 34.27
CA GLN A 210 18.55 11.44 35.56
C GLN A 210 17.07 11.88 35.52
N ASN A 211 16.47 12.00 34.29
CA ASN A 211 15.07 12.14 34.08
C ASN A 211 14.64 11.40 32.77
N PRO A 212 14.72 10.05 32.76
CA PRO A 212 14.62 9.24 31.56
C PRO A 212 13.17 8.76 31.28
N HIS A 213 12.20 9.53 31.68
CA HIS A 213 10.79 9.20 31.46
C HIS A 213 10.35 9.64 30.07
N VAL A 214 9.70 8.73 29.32
CA VAL A 214 9.13 8.99 28.01
C VAL A 214 7.70 8.53 27.99
N THR A 215 6.78 9.39 27.56
CA THR A 215 5.41 9.04 27.21
C THR A 215 5.33 8.92 25.69
N TYR A 216 4.78 7.82 25.20
CA TYR A 216 4.59 7.56 23.78
C TYR A 216 3.16 7.83 23.39
N SER A 217 2.95 8.30 22.19
CA SER A 217 1.63 8.42 21.56
C SER A 217 1.76 8.16 20.06
N TYR A 218 0.64 8.00 19.38
CA TYR A 218 0.62 7.93 17.94
C TYR A 218 -0.59 8.68 17.37
N GLU A 219 -0.41 9.23 16.19
CA GLU A 219 -1.49 9.82 15.39
C GLU A 219 -1.84 8.89 14.23
N ASN A 220 -3.15 8.68 14.00
CA ASN A 220 -3.62 7.89 12.87
C ASN A 220 -3.66 8.77 11.60
N LEU A 221 -2.77 8.50 10.66
CA LEU A 221 -2.65 9.19 9.37
C LEU A 221 -3.22 8.37 8.20
N SER A 222 -3.96 7.28 8.49
CA SER A 222 -4.52 6.42 7.46
C SER A 222 -5.50 7.18 6.56
N ALA A 223 -5.46 6.87 5.25
CA ALA A 223 -6.40 7.43 4.28
C ALA A 223 -7.85 6.99 4.59
N ASP A 224 -8.82 7.82 4.19
CA ASP A 224 -10.25 7.53 4.31
C ASP A 224 -10.74 7.20 5.73
N SER A 225 -10.09 7.76 6.76
CA SER A 225 -10.42 7.53 8.18
C SER A 225 -10.43 6.04 8.55
N LEU A 226 -9.50 5.27 8.00
CA LEU A 226 -9.34 3.86 8.36
C LEU A 226 -9.08 3.73 9.86
N ASP A 227 -10.01 3.08 10.57
CA ASP A 227 -9.91 2.90 12.00
C ASP A 227 -8.76 1.99 12.40
N ILE A 228 -8.12 2.28 13.52
CA ILE A 228 -7.22 1.36 14.20
C ILE A 228 -8.07 0.51 15.14
N SER A 229 -8.17 -0.78 14.89
CA SER A 229 -8.97 -1.71 15.69
C SER A 229 -8.23 -2.28 16.89
N ASN A 230 -6.91 -2.40 16.75
CA ASN A 230 -6.04 -2.94 17.79
C ASN A 230 -4.62 -2.42 17.58
N PHE A 231 -3.86 -2.36 18.67
CA PHE A 231 -2.44 -2.02 18.64
C PHE A 231 -1.73 -2.61 19.85
N TYR A 232 -0.40 -2.71 19.76
CA TYR A 232 0.45 -2.95 20.93
C TYR A 232 1.83 -2.33 20.72
N TRP A 233 2.44 -1.95 21.83
CA TRP A 233 3.78 -1.42 21.92
C TRP A 233 4.77 -2.48 22.40
N ILE A 234 5.99 -2.46 21.87
CA ILE A 234 7.18 -3.06 22.48
C ILE A 234 8.09 -1.90 22.85
N LEU A 235 8.01 -1.46 24.11
CA LEU A 235 8.71 -0.27 24.60
C LEU A 235 10.22 -0.47 24.76
N ASN A 236 10.64 -1.72 24.91
CA ASN A 236 12.05 -2.10 24.93
C ASN A 236 12.18 -3.51 24.35
N GLN A 237 12.81 -3.62 23.18
CA GLN A 237 12.99 -4.89 22.50
C GLN A 237 13.92 -5.85 23.25
N GLN A 238 14.99 -5.32 23.88
CA GLN A 238 15.96 -6.12 24.61
C GLN A 238 15.35 -6.89 25.79
N TYR A 239 14.38 -6.28 26.47
CA TYR A 239 13.70 -6.86 27.64
C TYR A 239 12.28 -7.30 27.34
N ASN A 240 11.84 -7.19 26.09
CA ASN A 240 10.48 -7.52 25.61
C ASN A 240 9.38 -6.90 26.49
N ILE A 241 9.53 -5.62 26.81
CA ILE A 241 8.54 -4.90 27.62
C ILE A 241 7.45 -4.38 26.70
N THR A 242 6.22 -4.86 26.89
CA THR A 242 5.07 -4.54 26.05
C THR A 242 4.01 -3.74 26.78
N SER A 243 3.19 -2.99 26.02
CA SER A 243 2.02 -2.28 26.54
C SER A 243 0.90 -2.24 25.51
N THR A 244 -0.34 -2.19 25.99
CA THR A 244 -1.56 -1.94 25.21
C THR A 244 -2.24 -0.64 25.59
N GLU A 245 -1.60 0.17 26.43
CA GLU A 245 -2.09 1.51 26.78
C GLU A 245 -1.94 2.44 25.55
N PRO A 246 -2.90 3.35 25.31
CA PRO A 246 -2.81 4.31 24.21
C PRO A 246 -1.59 5.24 24.31
N GLU A 247 -1.27 5.65 25.53
CA GLU A 247 -0.16 6.54 25.86
C GLU A 247 0.74 5.91 26.93
N PRO A 248 1.50 4.86 26.59
CA PRO A 248 2.32 4.19 27.59
C PRO A 248 3.49 5.08 28.01
N ARG A 249 3.79 5.03 29.31
CA ARG A 249 4.98 5.68 29.88
C ARG A 249 6.04 4.64 30.16
N PHE A 250 7.28 4.92 29.74
CA PHE A 250 8.43 4.07 29.99
C PHE A 250 9.57 4.84 30.65
N THR A 251 10.34 4.16 31.49
CA THR A 251 11.48 4.74 32.21
C THR A 251 12.74 3.96 31.85
N TYR A 252 13.67 4.61 31.19
CA TYR A 252 14.95 4.01 30.84
C TYR A 252 15.89 4.00 32.03
N VAL A 253 16.69 2.95 32.16
CA VAL A 253 17.57 2.76 33.34
C VAL A 253 19.02 2.79 32.99
N GLU A 254 19.41 2.97 31.73
CA GLU A 254 20.77 3.03 31.24
C GLU A 254 20.88 3.98 30.05
N THR A 255 22.09 4.44 29.77
CA THR A 255 22.36 5.27 28.57
C THR A 255 22.48 4.41 27.33
N GLY A 256 22.08 4.94 26.17
CA GLY A 256 22.17 4.24 24.91
C GLY A 256 21.09 4.70 23.91
N GLU A 257 20.99 3.97 22.82
CA GLU A 257 19.92 4.12 21.85
C GLU A 257 19.00 2.90 21.94
N PHE A 258 17.71 3.14 22.10
CA PHE A 258 16.71 2.10 22.32
C PHE A 258 15.65 2.21 21.25
N SER A 259 15.33 1.08 20.61
CA SER A 259 14.26 1.00 19.63
C SER A 259 12.96 0.60 20.31
N THR A 260 11.93 1.38 20.07
CA THR A 260 10.52 1.08 20.40
C THR A 260 9.80 0.66 19.14
N GLU A 261 8.89 -0.30 19.25
CA GLU A 261 8.07 -0.80 18.17
C GLU A 261 6.60 -0.56 18.49
N LEU A 262 5.84 -0.06 17.53
CA LEU A 262 4.39 0.01 17.56
C LEU A 262 3.83 -0.82 16.42
N ARG A 263 3.01 -1.79 16.72
CA ARG A 263 2.26 -2.54 15.73
C ARG A 263 0.77 -2.19 15.82
N VAL A 264 0.20 -1.79 14.70
CA VAL A 264 -1.20 -1.34 14.59
C VAL A 264 -1.97 -2.21 13.61
N TYR A 265 -3.25 -2.44 13.88
CA TYR A 265 -4.14 -3.28 13.08
C TYR A 265 -5.40 -2.50 12.69
N ASN A 266 -5.87 -2.69 11.47
CA ASN A 266 -7.20 -2.23 11.08
C ASN A 266 -8.29 -3.29 11.39
N PRO A 267 -9.59 -2.98 11.25
CA PRO A 267 -10.69 -3.94 11.49
C PRO A 267 -10.67 -5.16 10.58
N GLN A 268 -9.98 -5.10 9.45
CA GLN A 268 -9.83 -6.21 8.49
C GLN A 268 -8.66 -7.13 8.84
N GLY A 269 -7.88 -6.78 9.87
CA GLY A 269 -6.73 -7.55 10.33
C GLY A 269 -5.43 -7.24 9.59
N CYS A 270 -5.41 -6.22 8.76
CA CYS A 270 -4.17 -5.74 8.16
C CYS A 270 -3.35 -4.97 9.18
N ASP A 271 -2.06 -5.21 9.23
CA ASP A 271 -1.16 -4.60 10.20
C ASP A 271 0.03 -3.90 9.56
N THR A 272 0.59 -2.98 10.31
CA THR A 272 1.86 -2.32 10.01
C THR A 272 2.66 -2.15 11.30
N THR A 273 3.96 -2.31 11.18
CA THR A 273 4.90 -2.12 12.28
C THR A 273 5.72 -0.86 12.05
N TYR A 274 5.78 -0.02 13.06
CA TYR A 274 6.54 1.23 13.08
C TYR A 274 7.62 1.17 14.15
N TYR A 275 8.78 1.75 13.86
CA TYR A 275 9.90 1.81 14.77
C TYR A 275 10.22 3.25 15.11
N HIS A 276 10.55 3.48 16.37
CA HIS A 276 10.97 4.77 16.88
C HIS A 276 12.20 4.59 17.77
N THR A 277 13.15 5.52 17.72
CA THR A 277 14.42 5.41 18.48
C THR A 277 14.49 6.49 19.53
N ILE A 278 14.72 6.08 20.78
CA ILE A 278 14.98 6.97 21.91
C ILE A 278 16.45 6.93 22.25
N LYS A 279 17.04 8.10 22.42
CA LYS A 279 18.43 8.29 22.84
C LYS A 279 18.49 8.73 24.28
N VAL A 280 19.07 7.91 25.14
CA VAL A 280 19.27 8.21 26.56
C VAL A 280 20.71 8.67 26.78
N GLN A 281 20.89 9.92 27.20
CA GLN A 281 22.20 10.54 27.40
C GLN A 281 22.57 10.70 28.88
N PRO A 282 23.86 10.72 29.23
CA PRO A 282 24.28 11.10 30.56
C PRO A 282 24.12 12.61 30.76
N VAL A 283 23.90 13.04 32.00
CA VAL A 283 23.82 14.47 32.35
C VAL A 283 25.20 14.97 32.83
N LYS A 284 25.65 16.08 32.26
CA LYS A 284 26.75 16.87 32.73
C LYS A 284 26.42 18.34 32.55
N LEU A 285 26.30 19.09 33.64
CA LEU A 285 25.90 20.50 33.59
C LEU A 285 27.12 21.42 33.41
N LYS A 286 26.94 22.47 32.62
CA LYS A 286 27.79 23.65 32.50
C LYS A 286 27.16 24.79 33.33
N ILE A 287 27.81 25.17 34.41
CA ILE A 287 27.34 26.22 35.32
C ILE A 287 28.20 27.47 35.11
N PRO A 288 27.65 28.63 34.73
CA PRO A 288 28.43 29.82 34.50
C PRO A 288 29.02 30.36 35.81
N ASN A 289 30.15 31.02 35.69
CA ASN A 289 30.78 31.69 36.82
C ASN A 289 30.57 33.22 36.85
N VAL A 290 29.89 33.73 35.84
CA VAL A 290 29.57 35.17 35.71
C VAL A 290 28.30 35.33 34.85
N PHE A 291 27.47 36.31 35.15
CA PHE A 291 26.39 36.79 34.30
C PHE A 291 26.19 38.30 34.49
N THR A 292 25.51 38.96 33.55
CA THR A 292 25.49 40.43 33.45
C THR A 292 24.06 40.94 33.38
N PRO A 293 23.31 40.94 34.52
CA PRO A 293 21.89 41.35 34.52
C PRO A 293 21.77 42.87 34.40
N ASN A 294 21.95 43.36 33.17
CA ASN A 294 21.90 44.78 32.78
C ASN A 294 20.69 45.14 31.90
N GLY A 295 19.88 44.13 31.52
CA GLY A 295 18.67 44.24 30.72
C GLY A 295 18.93 44.44 29.23
N ASP A 296 20.09 44.05 28.72
CA ASP A 296 20.39 44.09 27.28
C ASP A 296 19.97 42.86 26.49
N GLY A 297 19.39 41.86 27.18
CA GLY A 297 18.92 40.59 26.59
C GLY A 297 20.01 39.56 26.37
N THR A 298 21.20 39.75 26.98
CA THR A 298 22.32 38.82 26.87
C THR A 298 22.98 38.57 28.24
N ASN A 299 23.00 37.32 28.66
CA ASN A 299 23.50 36.91 29.98
C ASN A 299 22.84 37.65 31.16
N ASP A 300 21.56 38.02 31.01
CA ASP A 300 20.78 38.68 32.05
C ASP A 300 20.40 37.72 33.19
N TYR A 301 20.41 36.43 32.92
CA TYR A 301 20.04 35.39 33.88
C TYR A 301 21.18 34.41 34.16
N PHE A 302 21.12 33.76 35.33
CA PHE A 302 22.07 32.69 35.70
C PHE A 302 21.65 31.36 35.00
N ILE A 303 22.00 31.20 33.72
CA ILE A 303 21.59 30.09 32.87
C ILE A 303 22.53 28.91 33.02
N ILE A 304 21.99 27.76 33.44
CA ILE A 304 22.70 26.49 33.57
C ILE A 304 22.29 25.59 32.38
N THR A 305 23.30 25.08 31.65
CA THR A 305 23.05 24.27 30.44
C THR A 305 23.75 22.92 30.53
N LEU A 306 23.61 22.07 29.51
CA LEU A 306 24.40 20.86 29.34
C LEU A 306 25.84 21.25 28.90
N ASP A 307 26.84 20.54 29.43
CA ASP A 307 28.20 20.61 28.93
C ASP A 307 28.29 19.99 27.53
N GLY A 308 28.76 20.78 26.55
CA GLY A 308 28.82 20.36 25.13
C GLY A 308 27.57 20.66 24.31
N SER A 309 26.50 21.22 24.90
CA SER A 309 25.50 21.90 24.11
C SER A 309 26.12 23.14 23.45
N SER A 310 25.92 23.32 22.15
CA SER A 310 26.18 24.60 21.53
C SER A 310 25.31 25.64 22.28
N ASP A 311 25.92 26.75 22.69
CA ASP A 311 25.25 27.86 23.41
C ASP A 311 24.17 28.55 22.54
N MET A 312 23.50 27.79 21.68
CA MET A 312 22.37 28.27 20.85
C MET A 312 21.05 27.99 21.55
N PRO A 313 20.15 28.97 21.60
CA PRO A 313 18.79 28.77 22.09
C PRO A 313 18.13 27.61 21.32
N SER A 314 17.45 26.72 22.02
CA SER A 314 16.61 25.71 21.40
C SER A 314 15.35 26.36 20.81
N GLY A 315 15.47 26.82 19.62
CA GLY A 315 14.42 27.46 18.85
C GLY A 315 15.00 27.76 17.48
N GLY A 316 15.01 26.74 16.62
CA GLY A 316 15.35 26.91 15.23
C GLY A 316 14.27 27.72 14.53
N ASP A 317 14.33 29.03 14.71
CA ASP A 317 13.82 29.93 13.70
C ASP A 317 14.64 31.23 13.72
N SER A 318 15.00 31.64 12.55
CA SER A 318 15.78 32.80 12.17
C SER A 318 15.49 34.03 13.03
N PRO A 319 16.51 34.85 13.40
CA PRO A 319 16.33 36.07 14.17
C PRO A 319 15.50 37.17 13.46
N ASN A 320 14.59 36.81 12.59
CA ASN A 320 13.76 37.72 11.79
C ASN A 320 12.25 37.49 11.85
N SER A 321 11.74 36.62 12.71
CA SER A 321 10.30 36.62 13.02
C SER A 321 10.03 37.61 14.15
N ARG A 322 9.93 38.88 13.81
CA ARG A 322 9.17 39.83 14.60
C ARG A 322 7.71 39.46 14.45
N ASP A 323 7.20 38.68 15.37
CA ASP A 323 5.77 38.63 15.58
C ASP A 323 5.37 39.96 16.22
N ASP A 324 4.41 40.62 15.58
CA ASP A 324 3.96 42.00 15.86
C ASP A 324 3.12 42.10 17.17
N ASP A 325 3.19 41.10 18.02
CA ASP A 325 2.60 41.12 19.36
C ASP A 325 3.68 41.34 20.43
N GLY A 326 4.07 42.53 20.62
CA GLY A 326 4.90 43.18 21.64
C GLY A 326 5.31 42.48 22.94
N GLY A 327 5.39 41.14 22.97
CA GLY A 327 5.91 40.31 24.05
C GLY A 327 7.39 40.00 23.79
N SER A 328 8.30 40.70 24.42
CA SER A 328 9.70 40.30 24.52
C SER A 328 9.77 39.01 25.34
N SER A 329 10.08 37.85 24.67
CA SER A 329 10.38 36.60 25.38
C SER A 329 11.59 36.84 26.29
N MET A 330 11.51 36.38 27.53
CA MET A 330 12.63 36.47 28.48
C MET A 330 13.78 35.59 27.98
N GLU A 331 15.04 36.03 28.17
CA GLU A 331 16.25 35.30 27.72
C GLU A 331 16.25 33.84 28.13
N TYR A 332 15.80 33.51 29.36
CA TYR A 332 15.78 32.13 29.88
C TYR A 332 14.80 31.22 29.16
N GLU A 333 13.77 31.74 28.50
CA GLU A 333 12.80 30.96 27.75
C GLU A 333 13.40 30.33 26.47
N ASN A 334 14.57 30.82 26.07
CA ASN A 334 15.32 30.30 24.93
C ASN A 334 16.18 29.07 25.27
N TYR A 335 16.25 28.66 26.54
CA TYR A 335 17.07 27.53 26.98
C TYR A 335 16.18 26.39 27.47
N GLU A 336 16.67 25.16 27.33
CA GLU A 336 16.00 23.99 27.87
C GLU A 336 15.91 24.11 29.39
N PRO A 337 14.74 23.89 29.99
CA PRO A 337 14.56 23.96 31.43
C PRO A 337 15.28 22.81 32.14
N LEU A 338 15.74 23.01 33.38
CA LEU A 338 16.55 22.02 34.12
C LEU A 338 15.77 20.73 34.44
N ASN A 339 14.45 20.79 34.54
CA ASN A 339 13.61 19.60 34.70
C ASN A 339 13.62 18.64 33.47
N ARG A 340 14.22 19.07 32.37
CA ARG A 340 14.57 18.23 31.24
C ARG A 340 15.64 17.21 31.59
N TYR A 341 16.57 17.61 32.46
CA TYR A 341 17.78 16.85 32.80
C TYR A 341 17.68 16.08 34.11
N TYR A 342 17.00 16.65 35.10
CA TYR A 342 16.78 16.10 36.41
C TYR A 342 15.29 16.17 36.79
N GLU A 343 14.83 15.28 37.66
CA GLU A 343 13.43 15.28 38.14
C GLU A 343 13.06 16.57 38.89
N SER A 344 14.02 17.14 39.63
CA SER A 344 13.88 18.46 40.26
C SER A 344 15.24 19.08 40.56
N THR A 345 15.27 20.41 40.68
CA THR A 345 16.50 21.18 40.97
C THR A 345 16.24 22.26 42.00
N GLU A 346 17.03 22.25 43.08
CA GLU A 346 16.99 23.25 44.15
C GLU A 346 18.21 24.13 44.09
N LEU A 347 18.04 25.45 43.88
CA LEU A 347 19.12 26.42 43.84
C LEU A 347 19.07 27.34 45.09
N THR A 348 20.20 27.45 45.82
CA THR A 348 20.39 28.41 46.91
C THR A 348 21.61 29.29 46.62
N ILE A 349 21.41 30.60 46.69
CA ILE A 349 22.51 31.58 46.51
C ILE A 349 22.80 32.27 47.83
N PHE A 350 24.07 32.43 48.13
CA PHE A 350 24.59 33.05 49.35
C PHE A 350 25.42 34.29 49.02
N ASN A 351 25.38 35.28 49.87
CA ASN A 351 26.38 36.36 49.81
C ASN A 351 27.69 35.93 50.49
N ARG A 352 28.72 36.80 50.47
CA ARG A 352 30.06 36.53 51.02
C ARG A 352 30.06 36.29 52.58
N TRP A 353 28.99 36.60 53.26
CA TRP A 353 28.82 36.36 54.69
C TRP A 353 28.00 35.10 55.00
N GLY A 354 27.66 34.30 53.98
CA GLY A 354 26.91 33.05 54.14
C GLY A 354 25.40 33.27 54.36
N ARG A 355 24.88 34.49 54.13
CA ARG A 355 23.42 34.74 54.21
C ARG A 355 22.80 34.38 52.89
N VAL A 356 21.68 33.61 52.91
CA VAL A 356 20.86 33.30 51.75
C VAL A 356 20.28 34.56 51.15
N VAL A 357 20.45 34.78 49.85
CA VAL A 357 19.94 35.95 49.11
C VAL A 357 18.97 35.53 48.00
N TYR A 358 18.97 34.26 47.63
CA TYR A 358 18.00 33.64 46.70
C TYR A 358 17.83 32.16 47.03
N HIS A 359 16.62 31.63 46.86
CA HIS A 359 16.33 30.22 47.01
C HIS A 359 15.13 29.86 46.11
N SER A 360 15.29 28.82 45.29
CA SER A 360 14.25 28.17 44.49
C SER A 360 14.30 26.68 44.78
N LYS A 361 13.12 26.06 44.95
CA LYS A 361 12.98 24.60 45.09
C LYS A 361 12.84 23.88 43.75
N ASP A 362 12.58 24.65 42.68
CA ASP A 362 12.47 24.19 41.30
C ASP A 362 13.03 25.31 40.43
N TYR A 363 14.34 25.28 40.21
CA TYR A 363 15.08 26.33 39.51
C TYR A 363 14.96 26.11 37.98
N GLN A 364 14.50 27.14 37.28
CA GLN A 364 14.25 27.09 35.84
C GLN A 364 15.06 28.09 35.04
N ASN A 365 16.30 28.41 35.47
CA ASN A 365 17.17 29.39 34.81
C ASN A 365 16.68 30.85 34.88
N ASP A 366 15.81 31.18 35.82
CA ASP A 366 15.05 32.41 35.93
C ASP A 366 15.63 33.46 36.91
N TRP A 367 16.81 33.23 37.50
CA TRP A 367 17.39 34.18 38.43
C TRP A 367 18.18 35.29 37.73
N ASP A 368 17.69 36.53 37.83
CA ASP A 368 18.25 37.76 37.27
C ASP A 368 19.16 38.55 38.23
N GLY A 369 19.63 37.91 39.32
CA GLY A 369 20.40 38.57 40.38
C GLY A 369 19.53 39.34 41.39
N GLY A 370 18.21 39.38 41.27
CA GLY A 370 17.27 39.87 42.26
C GLY A 370 17.55 41.28 42.80
N GLY A 371 18.08 42.19 42.00
CA GLY A 371 18.45 43.54 42.41
C GLY A 371 19.72 43.62 43.29
N LEU A 372 20.48 42.51 43.44
CA LEU A 372 21.75 42.49 44.19
C LEU A 372 22.83 43.33 43.49
N SER A 373 23.79 43.84 44.28
CA SER A 373 24.92 44.62 43.76
C SER A 373 25.98 43.76 43.07
N ASP A 374 26.81 44.40 42.24
CA ASP A 374 28.00 43.75 41.67
C ASP A 374 28.83 43.07 42.74
N GLY A 375 29.31 41.88 42.42
CA GLY A 375 30.13 41.15 43.35
C GLY A 375 30.01 39.63 43.19
N THR A 376 30.81 38.92 44.04
CA THR A 376 30.81 37.45 44.03
C THR A 376 29.80 36.93 45.03
N TYR A 377 29.00 35.97 44.56
CA TYR A 377 28.05 35.20 45.34
C TYR A 377 28.41 33.72 45.24
N PHE A 378 27.88 32.91 46.12
CA PHE A 378 28.13 31.48 46.18
C PHE A 378 26.84 30.74 46.00
N TYR A 379 26.86 29.66 45.23
CA TYR A 379 25.69 28.85 44.98
C TYR A 379 25.86 27.41 45.47
N VAL A 380 24.74 26.80 45.80
CA VAL A 380 24.58 25.38 45.97
C VAL A 380 23.36 24.98 45.11
N LEU A 381 23.59 24.17 44.09
CA LEU A 381 22.57 23.57 43.24
C LEU A 381 22.46 22.08 43.61
N LYS A 382 21.34 21.66 44.10
CA LYS A 382 21.02 20.24 44.33
C LYS A 382 20.11 19.77 43.21
N CYS A 383 20.48 18.70 42.54
CA CYS A 383 19.76 18.09 41.46
C CYS A 383 19.34 16.69 41.91
N HIS A 384 18.03 16.43 41.87
CA HIS A 384 17.46 15.12 42.18
C HIS A 384 17.17 14.36 40.89
N GLY A 385 17.73 13.18 40.78
CA GLY A 385 17.59 12.36 39.58
C GLY A 385 17.26 10.91 39.90
N LEU A 386 16.75 10.20 38.90
CA LEU A 386 16.33 8.80 39.05
C LEU A 386 17.45 7.88 39.58
N LYS A 387 18.70 8.08 39.14
CA LYS A 387 19.83 7.22 39.51
C LYS A 387 20.55 7.71 40.75
N ASN A 388 20.87 8.99 40.80
CA ASN A 388 21.57 9.62 41.91
C ASN A 388 21.28 11.10 41.95
N ASP A 389 21.33 11.63 43.16
CA ASP A 389 21.38 13.07 43.39
C ASP A 389 22.78 13.61 43.07
N ALA A 390 22.81 14.80 42.52
CA ALA A 390 24.03 15.55 42.29
C ALA A 390 24.00 16.89 43.06
N THR A 391 25.13 17.30 43.62
CA THR A 391 25.24 18.62 44.22
C THR A 391 26.41 19.35 43.60
N TYR A 392 26.14 20.50 43.02
CA TYR A 392 27.11 21.41 42.46
C TYR A 392 27.24 22.61 43.38
N GLN A 393 28.44 23.08 43.62
CA GLN A 393 28.69 24.26 44.42
C GLN A 393 29.83 25.08 43.80
N GLY A 394 29.73 26.38 43.91
CA GLY A 394 30.72 27.27 43.33
C GLY A 394 30.43 28.73 43.62
N SER A 395 31.08 29.59 42.86
CA SER A 395 30.84 31.04 42.91
C SER A 395 30.36 31.55 41.59
N VAL A 396 29.53 32.58 41.63
CA VAL A 396 29.05 33.32 40.47
C VAL A 396 29.23 34.81 40.71
N MET A 397 29.68 35.52 39.69
CA MET A 397 29.89 36.95 39.73
C MET A 397 28.74 37.69 39.02
N ILE A 398 28.14 38.66 39.67
CA ILE A 398 27.19 39.60 39.09
C ILE A 398 27.95 40.85 38.64
N ILE A 399 27.78 41.27 37.39
CA ILE A 399 28.39 42.50 36.83
C ILE A 399 27.25 43.25 36.09
N LYS A 400 26.76 44.35 36.69
CA LYS A 400 25.66 45.18 36.12
C LYS A 400 26.16 46.41 35.35
N SER A 401 27.35 46.91 35.72
CA SER A 401 27.90 48.09 35.10
C SER A 401 28.61 47.77 33.80
N GLN A 402 28.06 48.20 32.67
CA GLN A 402 28.89 48.37 31.48
C GLN A 402 29.92 49.49 31.81
N ARG A 403 31.17 49.13 31.81
CA ARG A 403 32.21 50.16 31.77
C ARG A 403 32.09 50.86 30.42
N GLN A 404 31.63 52.13 30.42
CA GLN A 404 31.73 53.04 29.30
C GLN A 404 33.18 53.16 28.81
#